data_ccba96b4999807d1bec02c77a2824a4d
#
_entry.id   ccba96b4999807d1bec02c77a2824a4d
#
_cell.length_a   1.000
_cell.length_b   1.000
_cell.length_c   1.000
_cell.angle_alpha   90.00
_cell.angle_beta   90.00
_cell.angle_gamma   90.00
#
_symmetry.space_group_name_H-M   'P 1'
#
loop_
_entity.id
_entity.type
_entity.pdbx_description
1 polymer ?
#
loop_
_entity_poly.entity_id
_entity_poly.type
_entity_poly.pdbx_seq_one_letter_code
_entity_poly.pdbx_strand_id
1 'polypeptide(L)'
;MKNIDYAKLFSDYGTLLVLLLLCIGFSVVTLEEQSPTSANAAQHLAKRISDELSSGSNVIVLTRQGGDGESFAAALKENLTKAELNVVQTVVGQPADARKALVKYGATGNKLAGITADKHMANFCNANLAKLAETHPSLAKAKVYQPKTYRWPNFLKKDNLLNIMKQISVVAIISIGMTMI
;
A
#
# COMPACT_ATOMS: atom_id res chain seq x y z
N MET A 1 -30.74 -36.92 9.21
CA MET A 1 -29.40 -36.33 8.92
C MET A 1 -28.63 -37.42 8.17
N LYS A 2 -28.22 -37.11 6.90
CA LYS A 2 -27.46 -38.07 6.09
C LYS A 2 -26.07 -38.20 6.71
N ASN A 3 -25.70 -39.39 7.15
CA ASN A 3 -24.34 -39.68 7.61
C ASN A 3 -23.38 -39.42 6.44
N ILE A 4 -22.52 -38.43 6.59
CA ILE A 4 -21.46 -38.16 5.62
C ILE A 4 -20.42 -39.28 5.83
N ASP A 5 -20.24 -40.10 4.78
CA ASP A 5 -19.19 -41.11 4.77
C ASP A 5 -17.83 -40.42 4.53
N TYR A 6 -17.14 -40.11 5.62
CA TYR A 6 -15.85 -39.40 5.55
C TYR A 6 -14.78 -40.19 4.80
N ALA A 7 -14.84 -41.55 4.85
CA ALA A 7 -13.87 -42.38 4.14
C ALA A 7 -14.03 -42.21 2.61
N LYS A 8 -15.27 -42.19 2.13
CA LYS A 8 -15.58 -41.97 0.73
C LYS A 8 -15.23 -40.53 0.27
N LEU A 9 -15.48 -39.53 1.13
CA LEU A 9 -15.12 -38.15 0.87
C LEU A 9 -13.59 -37.99 0.72
N PHE A 10 -12.80 -38.62 1.59
CA PHE A 10 -11.34 -38.62 1.52
C PHE A 10 -10.81 -39.39 0.30
N SER A 11 -11.47 -40.47 -0.09
CA SER A 11 -11.09 -41.22 -1.30
C SER A 11 -11.34 -40.42 -2.59
N ASP A 12 -12.49 -39.79 -2.69
CA ASP A 12 -12.91 -39.11 -3.91
C ASP A 12 -12.30 -37.70 -4.06
N TYR A 13 -12.06 -37.00 -2.92
CA TYR A 13 -11.62 -35.60 -2.90
C TYR A 13 -10.30 -35.39 -2.16
N GLY A 14 -9.55 -36.42 -1.83
CA GLY A 14 -8.32 -36.33 -1.03
C GLY A 14 -7.30 -35.34 -1.61
N THR A 15 -7.06 -35.38 -2.91
CA THR A 15 -6.14 -34.44 -3.58
C THR A 15 -6.61 -33.00 -3.47
N LEU A 16 -7.91 -32.78 -3.59
CA LEU A 16 -8.52 -31.44 -3.49
C LEU A 16 -8.46 -30.90 -2.07
N LEU A 17 -8.63 -31.79 -1.06
CA LEU A 17 -8.47 -31.42 0.34
C LEU A 17 -7.03 -31.04 0.69
N VAL A 18 -6.04 -31.80 0.19
CA VAL A 18 -4.61 -31.47 0.35
C VAL A 18 -4.30 -30.11 -0.28
N LEU A 19 -4.81 -29.86 -1.51
CA LEU A 19 -4.62 -28.57 -2.18
C LEU A 19 -5.22 -27.41 -1.36
N LEU A 20 -6.42 -27.62 -0.83
CA LEU A 20 -7.10 -26.61 0.00
C LEU A 20 -6.31 -26.33 1.29
N LEU A 21 -5.79 -27.36 1.94
CA LEU A 21 -4.92 -27.25 3.12
C LEU A 21 -3.64 -26.46 2.79
N LEU A 22 -3.01 -26.75 1.66
CA LEU A 22 -1.84 -25.98 1.19
C LEU A 22 -2.19 -24.51 0.94
N CYS A 23 -3.31 -24.23 0.29
CA CYS A 23 -3.76 -22.86 0.06
C CYS A 23 -4.00 -22.10 1.38
N ILE A 24 -4.61 -22.75 2.38
CA ILE A 24 -4.78 -22.18 3.72
C ILE A 24 -3.42 -21.94 4.38
N GLY A 25 -2.53 -22.93 4.34
CA GLY A 25 -1.19 -22.83 4.90
C GLY A 25 -0.41 -21.67 4.30
N PHE A 26 -0.37 -21.56 2.97
CA PHE A 26 0.27 -20.43 2.29
C PHE A 26 -0.40 -19.09 2.59
N SER A 27 -1.72 -19.06 2.70
CA SER A 27 -2.44 -17.83 3.08
C SER A 27 -2.04 -17.35 4.48
N VAL A 28 -1.87 -18.26 5.44
CA VAL A 28 -1.44 -17.90 6.80
C VAL A 28 0.02 -17.46 6.83
N VAL A 29 0.90 -18.21 6.17
CA VAL A 29 2.35 -17.91 6.17
C VAL A 29 2.66 -16.60 5.41
N THR A 30 1.86 -16.24 4.39
CA THR A 30 2.05 -15.02 3.60
C THR A 30 1.22 -13.84 4.10
N LEU A 31 0.68 -13.89 5.32
CA LEU A 31 -0.03 -12.78 5.95
C LEU A 31 0.92 -11.61 6.20
N GLU A 32 0.69 -10.50 5.51
CA GLU A 32 1.52 -9.31 5.60
C GLU A 32 0.66 -8.04 5.72
N GLU A 33 1.20 -7.03 6.38
CA GLU A 33 0.55 -5.73 6.45
C GLU A 33 0.56 -5.04 5.09
N GLN A 34 -0.63 -4.80 4.59
CA GLN A 34 -0.86 -4.08 3.34
C GLN A 34 -1.24 -2.64 3.63
N SER A 35 -0.68 -1.74 2.84
CA SER A 35 -1.07 -0.33 2.84
C SER A 35 -1.81 -0.04 1.52
N PRO A 36 -3.11 0.26 1.57
CA PRO A 36 -3.87 0.50 0.36
C PRO A 36 -3.42 1.80 -0.31
N THR A 37 -3.21 1.74 -1.63
CA THR A 37 -2.87 2.88 -2.50
C THR A 37 -3.99 3.18 -3.50
N SER A 38 -5.21 2.78 -3.19
CA SER A 38 -6.38 3.05 -4.03
C SER A 38 -6.92 4.47 -3.85
N ALA A 39 -7.73 4.95 -4.80
CA ALA A 39 -8.41 6.24 -4.70
C ALA A 39 -9.30 6.35 -3.45
N ASN A 40 -9.98 5.25 -3.05
CA ASN A 40 -10.77 5.21 -1.82
C ASN A 40 -9.90 5.39 -0.57
N ALA A 41 -8.71 4.78 -0.56
CA ALA A 41 -7.76 4.96 0.53
C ALA A 41 -7.27 6.41 0.63
N ALA A 42 -7.03 7.06 -0.51
CA ALA A 42 -6.68 8.48 -0.57
C ALA A 42 -7.80 9.36 0.00
N GLN A 43 -9.05 9.09 -0.36
CA GLN A 43 -10.21 9.83 0.16
C GLN A 43 -10.35 9.67 1.67
N HIS A 44 -10.26 8.45 2.20
CA HIS A 44 -10.35 8.20 3.65
C HIS A 44 -9.19 8.86 4.40
N LEU A 45 -7.98 8.85 3.82
CA LEU A 45 -6.82 9.50 4.40
C LEU A 45 -7.00 11.02 4.42
N ALA A 46 -7.41 11.62 3.30
CA ALA A 46 -7.66 13.05 3.19
C ALA A 46 -8.72 13.53 4.18
N LYS A 47 -9.84 12.80 4.33
CA LYS A 47 -10.86 13.10 5.32
C LYS A 47 -10.30 13.10 6.75
N ARG A 48 -9.53 12.07 7.12
CA ARG A 48 -8.92 12.01 8.45
C ARG A 48 -7.97 13.18 8.71
N ILE A 49 -7.25 13.62 7.69
CA ILE A 49 -6.32 14.75 7.79
C ILE A 49 -7.10 16.05 7.94
N SER A 50 -8.19 16.24 7.19
CA SER A 50 -9.03 17.44 7.31
C SER A 50 -9.75 17.53 8.65
N ASP A 51 -10.04 16.39 9.29
CA ASP A 51 -10.62 16.37 10.64
C ASP A 51 -9.59 16.78 11.73
N GLU A 52 -8.29 16.61 11.45
CA GLU A 52 -7.21 16.91 12.40
C GLU A 52 -6.50 18.26 12.14
N LEU A 53 -6.44 18.70 10.90
CA LEU A 53 -5.77 19.94 10.50
C LEU A 53 -6.76 21.03 10.12
N SER A 54 -6.42 22.27 10.47
CA SER A 54 -7.22 23.44 10.09
C SER A 54 -7.12 23.73 8.59
N SER A 55 -8.18 24.28 7.99
CA SER A 55 -8.15 24.79 6.61
C SER A 55 -6.96 25.70 6.35
N GLY A 56 -6.37 25.60 5.16
CA GLY A 56 -5.17 26.34 4.77
C GLY A 56 -3.85 25.78 5.31
N SER A 57 -3.87 24.69 6.09
CA SER A 57 -2.64 24.05 6.58
C SER A 57 -1.79 23.49 5.43
N ASN A 58 -0.47 23.71 5.51
CA ASN A 58 0.49 23.23 4.51
C ASN A 58 0.74 21.72 4.67
N VAL A 59 0.56 20.98 3.59
CA VAL A 59 0.75 19.52 3.54
C VAL A 59 1.62 19.16 2.35
N ILE A 60 2.54 18.20 2.54
CA ILE A 60 3.34 17.60 1.46
C ILE A 60 2.87 16.17 1.24
N VAL A 61 2.71 15.79 -0.04
CA VAL A 61 2.37 14.43 -0.46
C VAL A 61 3.62 13.72 -0.94
N LEU A 62 3.96 12.59 -0.34
CA LEU A 62 5.13 11.77 -0.66
C LEU A 62 4.69 10.35 -0.99
N THR A 63 4.95 9.89 -2.20
CA THR A 63 4.63 8.53 -2.62
C THR A 63 5.80 7.89 -3.35
N ARG A 64 5.91 6.58 -3.27
CA ARG A 64 6.94 5.84 -3.99
C ARG A 64 6.61 5.80 -5.48
N GLN A 65 7.63 5.87 -6.32
CA GLN A 65 7.52 5.65 -7.76
C GLN A 65 7.17 4.19 -8.07
N GLY A 66 6.26 3.99 -9.01
CA GLY A 66 5.81 2.68 -9.49
C GLY A 66 4.52 2.17 -8.83
N GLY A 67 3.89 1.19 -9.47
CA GLY A 67 2.58 0.66 -9.08
C GLY A 67 1.50 1.75 -9.10
N ASP A 68 0.67 1.75 -8.07
CA ASP A 68 -0.43 2.73 -7.93
C ASP A 68 0.01 4.05 -7.26
N GLY A 69 1.33 4.27 -7.04
CA GLY A 69 1.84 5.43 -6.30
C GLY A 69 1.49 6.78 -6.94
N GLU A 70 1.53 6.88 -8.26
CA GLU A 70 1.17 8.09 -9.01
C GLU A 70 -0.34 8.38 -8.93
N SER A 71 -1.17 7.36 -9.16
CA SER A 71 -2.63 7.49 -9.10
C SER A 71 -3.10 7.82 -7.68
N PHE A 72 -2.47 7.20 -6.68
CA PHE A 72 -2.72 7.50 -5.27
C PHE A 72 -2.33 8.93 -4.90
N ALA A 73 -1.14 9.41 -5.36
CA ALA A 73 -0.69 10.78 -5.12
C ALA A 73 -1.63 11.81 -5.76
N ALA A 74 -2.08 11.55 -7.00
CA ALA A 74 -3.03 12.42 -7.70
C ALA A 74 -4.38 12.49 -6.97
N ALA A 75 -4.96 11.33 -6.62
CA ALA A 75 -6.21 11.25 -5.87
C ALA A 75 -6.10 11.91 -4.49
N LEU A 76 -4.98 11.74 -3.81
CA LEU A 76 -4.73 12.34 -2.51
C LEU A 76 -4.64 13.86 -2.60
N LYS A 77 -3.88 14.38 -3.58
CA LYS A 77 -3.79 15.81 -3.85
C LYS A 77 -5.16 16.42 -4.12
N GLU A 78 -5.96 15.79 -4.98
CA GLU A 78 -7.31 16.26 -5.30
C GLU A 78 -8.21 16.33 -4.06
N ASN A 79 -8.24 15.26 -3.26
CA ASN A 79 -9.08 15.20 -2.08
C ASN A 79 -8.61 16.17 -0.97
N LEU A 80 -7.30 16.36 -0.79
CA LEU A 80 -6.77 17.36 0.15
C LEU A 80 -7.10 18.79 -0.28
N THR A 81 -7.02 19.08 -1.57
CA THR A 81 -7.39 20.40 -2.11
C THR A 81 -8.89 20.65 -1.96
N LYS A 82 -9.76 19.64 -2.17
CA LYS A 82 -11.20 19.74 -1.89
C LYS A 82 -11.51 19.98 -0.41
N ALA A 83 -10.63 19.50 0.48
CA ALA A 83 -10.72 19.72 1.92
C ALA A 83 -10.07 21.06 2.37
N GLU A 84 -9.82 21.98 1.44
CA GLU A 84 -9.23 23.30 1.68
C GLU A 84 -7.83 23.26 2.33
N LEU A 85 -7.10 22.16 2.18
CA LEU A 85 -5.72 22.05 2.62
C LEU A 85 -4.76 22.49 1.52
N ASN A 86 -3.67 23.15 1.89
CA ASN A 86 -2.68 23.64 0.95
C ASN A 86 -1.64 22.56 0.64
N VAL A 87 -1.78 21.87 -0.49
CA VAL A 87 -0.78 20.91 -0.96
C VAL A 87 0.39 21.64 -1.61
N VAL A 88 1.44 21.86 -0.83
CA VAL A 88 2.60 22.68 -1.22
C VAL A 88 3.46 21.96 -2.24
N GLN A 89 3.59 20.65 -2.12
CA GLN A 89 4.39 19.83 -3.01
C GLN A 89 3.88 18.38 -3.03
N THR A 90 3.93 17.77 -4.22
CA THR A 90 3.71 16.33 -4.42
C THR A 90 4.98 15.74 -5.00
N VAL A 91 5.52 14.73 -4.34
CA VAL A 91 6.74 14.02 -4.77
C VAL A 91 6.39 12.55 -4.96
N VAL A 92 6.60 12.07 -6.17
CA VAL A 92 6.53 10.64 -6.52
C VAL A 92 7.96 10.21 -6.87
N GLY A 93 8.60 9.43 -6.01
CA GLY A 93 10.01 9.11 -6.22
C GLY A 93 10.60 8.18 -5.18
N GLN A 94 11.88 8.35 -4.94
CA GLN A 94 12.67 7.61 -3.96
C GLN A 94 12.74 8.37 -2.62
N PRO A 95 13.12 7.72 -1.50
CA PRO A 95 13.33 8.40 -0.22
C PRO A 95 14.30 9.57 -0.28
N ALA A 96 15.29 9.52 -1.19
CA ALA A 96 16.23 10.63 -1.42
C ALA A 96 15.53 11.88 -1.96
N ASP A 97 14.53 11.70 -2.82
CA ASP A 97 13.76 12.82 -3.41
C ASP A 97 12.81 13.42 -2.38
N ALA A 98 12.20 12.58 -1.53
CA ALA A 98 11.42 13.01 -0.39
C ALA A 98 12.26 13.85 0.57
N ARG A 99 13.49 13.40 0.88
CA ARG A 99 14.43 14.16 1.71
C ARG A 99 14.76 15.53 1.12
N LYS A 100 15.10 15.58 -0.18
CA LYS A 100 15.39 16.84 -0.88
C LYS A 100 14.20 17.80 -0.82
N ALA A 101 12.98 17.29 -1.02
CA ALA A 101 11.76 18.09 -0.96
C ALA A 101 11.52 18.65 0.45
N LEU A 102 11.67 17.84 1.49
CA LEU A 102 11.52 18.27 2.88
C LEU A 102 12.56 19.31 3.29
N VAL A 103 13.85 19.12 2.91
CA VAL A 103 14.92 20.08 3.15
C VAL A 103 14.65 21.40 2.42
N LYS A 104 14.28 21.33 1.14
CA LYS A 104 13.95 22.50 0.34
C LYS A 104 12.79 23.29 0.94
N TYR A 105 11.74 22.59 1.38
CA TYR A 105 10.60 23.23 2.02
C TYR A 105 10.98 23.78 3.41
N GLY A 106 11.74 23.02 4.18
CA GLY A 106 12.23 23.44 5.50
C GLY A 106 13.04 24.73 5.46
N ALA A 107 13.81 24.94 4.38
CA ALA A 107 14.60 26.15 4.15
C ALA A 107 13.72 27.40 3.89
N THR A 108 12.46 27.24 3.48
CA THR A 108 11.55 28.40 3.28
C THR A 108 11.07 29.01 4.58
N GLY A 109 11.26 28.34 5.72
CA GLY A 109 10.78 28.80 7.02
C GLY A 109 9.28 28.64 7.25
N ASN A 110 8.51 28.25 6.24
CA ASN A 110 7.07 28.06 6.36
C ASN A 110 6.76 26.81 7.20
N LYS A 111 5.82 26.91 8.12
CA LYS A 111 5.42 25.78 8.97
C LYS A 111 4.74 24.70 8.12
N LEU A 112 5.21 23.46 8.25
CA LEU A 112 4.58 22.27 7.71
C LEU A 112 3.68 21.64 8.77
N ALA A 113 2.40 21.45 8.44
CA ALA A 113 1.44 20.84 9.37
C ALA A 113 1.37 19.31 9.19
N GLY A 114 1.46 18.83 7.96
CA GLY A 114 1.35 17.41 7.68
C GLY A 114 2.20 16.92 6.52
N ILE A 115 2.60 15.66 6.63
CA ILE A 115 3.24 14.90 5.56
C ILE A 115 2.35 13.70 5.30
N THR A 116 1.79 13.61 4.10
CA THR A 116 1.00 12.44 3.69
C THR A 116 1.87 11.52 2.87
N ALA A 117 1.94 10.27 3.23
CA ALA A 117 2.87 9.34 2.62
C ALA A 117 2.27 7.93 2.47
N ASP A 118 2.73 7.18 1.48
CA ASP A 118 2.55 5.73 1.48
C ASP A 118 3.36 5.08 2.62
N LYS A 119 3.16 3.80 2.88
CA LYS A 119 3.82 3.08 3.99
C LYS A 119 5.36 3.23 3.96
N HIS A 120 5.97 3.13 2.77
CA HIS A 120 7.43 3.19 2.64
C HIS A 120 7.98 4.58 2.92
N MET A 121 7.35 5.61 2.35
CA MET A 121 7.71 7.00 2.60
C MET A 121 7.39 7.45 4.03
N ALA A 122 6.28 6.95 4.61
CA ALA A 122 5.94 7.23 6.00
C ALA A 122 6.99 6.67 6.96
N ASN A 123 7.47 5.44 6.75
CA ASN A 123 8.53 4.86 7.55
C ASN A 123 9.84 5.67 7.44
N PHE A 124 10.19 6.09 6.23
CA PHE A 124 11.34 6.97 6.00
C PHE A 124 11.19 8.31 6.74
N CYS A 125 10.01 8.95 6.63
CA CYS A 125 9.74 10.22 7.30
C CYS A 125 9.79 10.06 8.83
N ASN A 126 9.16 9.05 9.39
CA ASN A 126 9.17 8.79 10.84
C ASN A 126 10.58 8.58 11.38
N ALA A 127 11.45 7.92 10.63
CA ALA A 127 12.83 7.68 11.04
C ALA A 127 13.75 8.92 10.93
N ASN A 128 13.43 9.85 10.03
CA ASN A 128 14.36 10.97 9.72
C ASN A 128 13.81 12.35 10.07
N LEU A 129 12.51 12.49 10.34
CA LEU A 129 11.86 13.78 10.58
C LEU A 129 12.46 14.51 11.80
N ALA A 130 12.78 13.79 12.87
CA ALA A 130 13.40 14.37 14.05
C ALA A 130 14.74 15.04 13.72
N LYS A 131 15.62 14.35 12.97
CA LYS A 131 16.91 14.91 12.54
C LYS A 131 16.76 16.09 11.58
N LEU A 132 15.76 16.04 10.70
CA LEU A 132 15.46 17.14 9.78
C LEU A 132 14.89 18.35 10.53
N ALA A 133 14.13 18.13 11.60
CA ALA A 133 13.58 19.18 12.44
C ALA A 133 14.64 19.92 13.28
N GLU A 134 15.74 19.26 13.65
CA GLU A 134 16.90 19.91 14.30
C GLU A 134 17.50 20.99 13.41
N THR A 135 17.60 20.71 12.11
CA THR A 135 18.17 21.64 11.12
C THR A 135 17.13 22.62 10.58
N HIS A 136 15.86 22.19 10.53
CA HIS A 136 14.74 22.96 10.00
C HIS A 136 13.57 22.98 11.00
N PRO A 137 13.51 23.94 11.94
CA PRO A 137 12.46 23.99 12.97
C PRO A 137 11.03 24.08 12.42
N SER A 138 10.87 24.53 11.17
CA SER A 138 9.60 24.57 10.44
C SER A 138 8.93 23.20 10.25
N LEU A 139 9.73 22.12 10.29
CA LEU A 139 9.28 20.73 10.17
C LEU A 139 8.98 20.08 11.52
N ALA A 140 9.34 20.71 12.65
CA ALA A 140 9.25 20.10 13.98
C ALA A 140 7.82 19.71 14.40
N LYS A 141 6.81 20.40 13.87
CA LYS A 141 5.38 20.13 14.17
C LYS A 141 4.68 19.31 13.09
N ALA A 142 5.40 18.89 12.06
CA ALA A 142 4.81 18.12 10.98
C ALA A 142 4.44 16.70 11.45
N LYS A 143 3.20 16.31 11.27
CA LYS A 143 2.70 14.97 11.58
C LYS A 143 2.70 14.11 10.31
N VAL A 144 3.16 12.88 10.42
CA VAL A 144 3.17 11.94 9.29
C VAL A 144 1.86 11.15 9.26
N TYR A 145 1.17 11.25 8.14
CA TYR A 145 -0.10 10.55 7.89
C TYR A 145 0.10 9.48 6.83
N GLN A 146 -0.40 8.29 7.12
CA GLN A 146 -0.39 7.15 6.20
C GLN A 146 -1.76 6.49 6.16
N PRO A 147 -2.11 5.77 5.08
CA PRO A 147 -3.33 4.97 5.02
C PRO A 147 -3.35 3.93 6.16
N LYS A 148 -4.53 3.61 6.66
CA LYS A 148 -4.67 2.51 7.63
C LYS A 148 -4.22 1.20 6.99
N THR A 149 -3.29 0.51 7.63
CA THR A 149 -2.84 -0.80 7.19
C THR A 149 -3.86 -1.88 7.58
N TYR A 150 -3.93 -2.92 6.78
CA TYR A 150 -4.71 -4.12 7.07
C TYR A 150 -3.87 -5.35 6.76
N ARG A 151 -4.14 -6.46 7.45
CA ARG A 151 -3.46 -7.73 7.18
C ARG A 151 -4.18 -8.49 6.08
N TRP A 152 -3.44 -8.82 5.04
CA TRP A 152 -3.94 -9.62 3.92
C TRP A 152 -2.87 -10.58 3.43
N PRO A 153 -3.22 -11.85 3.09
CA PRO A 153 -2.27 -12.78 2.54
C PRO A 153 -1.74 -12.32 1.18
N ASN A 154 -0.42 -12.25 1.04
CA ASN A 154 0.20 -11.95 -0.26
C ASN A 154 -0.15 -13.01 -1.31
N PHE A 155 -0.34 -14.26 -0.88
CA PHE A 155 -0.77 -15.35 -1.73
C PHE A 155 -2.07 -15.05 -2.47
N LEU A 156 -3.06 -14.42 -1.81
CA LEU A 156 -4.38 -14.10 -2.36
C LEU A 156 -4.44 -12.74 -3.09
N LYS A 157 -3.33 -12.06 -3.27
CA LYS A 157 -3.29 -10.85 -4.09
C LYS A 157 -3.62 -11.17 -5.55
N LYS A 158 -4.41 -10.31 -6.19
CA LYS A 158 -4.81 -10.44 -7.59
C LYS A 158 -3.63 -10.69 -8.52
N ASP A 159 -2.56 -9.91 -8.37
CA ASP A 159 -1.36 -10.02 -9.21
C ASP A 159 -0.66 -11.37 -9.03
N ASN A 160 -0.59 -11.86 -7.79
CA ASN A 160 -0.01 -13.17 -7.51
C ASN A 160 -0.87 -14.30 -8.10
N LEU A 161 -2.19 -14.23 -7.93
CA LEU A 161 -3.11 -15.20 -8.54
C LEU A 161 -3.03 -15.17 -10.06
N LEU A 162 -2.97 -14.01 -10.69
CA LEU A 162 -2.79 -13.88 -12.13
C LEU A 162 -1.46 -14.47 -12.62
N ASN A 163 -0.37 -14.28 -11.86
CA ASN A 163 0.92 -14.86 -12.16
C ASN A 163 0.90 -16.39 -12.06
N ILE A 164 0.26 -16.94 -11.03
CA ILE A 164 0.06 -18.39 -10.87
C ILE A 164 -0.76 -18.93 -12.05
N MET A 165 -1.87 -18.27 -12.39
CA MET A 165 -2.69 -18.68 -13.54
C MET A 165 -1.92 -18.67 -14.87
N LYS A 166 -1.11 -17.64 -15.10
CA LYS A 166 -0.24 -17.58 -16.30
C LYS A 166 0.74 -18.75 -16.34
N GLN A 167 1.39 -19.06 -15.22
CA GLN A 167 2.35 -20.18 -15.16
C GLN A 167 1.66 -21.53 -15.38
N ILE A 168 0.49 -21.76 -14.77
CA ILE A 168 -0.30 -22.97 -14.97
C ILE A 168 -0.74 -23.09 -16.45
N SER A 169 -1.17 -22.00 -17.07
CA SER A 169 -1.57 -22.01 -18.49
C SER A 169 -0.42 -22.41 -19.41
N VAL A 170 0.78 -21.91 -19.18
CA VAL A 170 1.97 -22.29 -19.97
C VAL A 170 2.27 -23.78 -19.81
N VAL A 171 2.28 -24.28 -18.58
CA VAL A 171 2.53 -25.71 -18.31
C VAL A 171 1.44 -26.58 -18.93
N ALA A 172 0.17 -26.18 -18.85
CA ALA A 172 -0.94 -26.92 -19.46
C ALA A 172 -0.81 -27.01 -20.99
N ILE A 173 -0.46 -25.92 -21.66
CA ILE A 173 -0.26 -25.90 -23.12
C ILE A 173 0.88 -26.85 -23.53
N ILE A 174 2.00 -26.79 -22.83
CA ILE A 174 3.15 -27.65 -23.07
C ILE A 174 2.76 -29.12 -22.86
N SER A 175 2.05 -29.43 -21.77
CA SER A 175 1.62 -30.79 -21.43
C SER A 175 0.68 -31.38 -22.51
N ILE A 176 -0.28 -30.57 -22.99
CA ILE A 176 -1.17 -30.97 -24.10
C ILE A 176 -0.36 -31.24 -25.38
N GLY A 177 0.59 -30.34 -25.70
CA GLY A 177 1.46 -30.53 -26.86
C GLY A 177 2.28 -31.81 -26.78
N MET A 178 2.80 -32.17 -25.62
CA MET A 178 3.57 -33.40 -25.40
C MET A 178 2.70 -34.68 -25.49
N THR A 179 1.41 -34.60 -25.15
CA THR A 179 0.52 -35.76 -25.21
C THR A 179 -0.04 -36.01 -26.63
N MET A 180 0.11 -35.05 -27.55
CA MET A 180 -0.35 -35.17 -28.94
C MET A 180 0.72 -35.69 -29.89
N ILE A 181 1.94 -35.92 -29.43
CA ILE A 181 3.05 -36.52 -30.15
C ILE A 181 3.18 -38.01 -29.77
#